data_4fbcf5c4f91206a396f8cc2505a63dc2
#
_entry.id   4fbcf5c4f91206a396f8cc2505a63dc2
#
_cell.length_a   1.000
_cell.length_b   1.000
_cell.length_c   1.000
_cell.angle_alpha   90.00
_cell.angle_beta   90.00
_cell.angle_gamma   90.00
#
_symmetry.space_group_name_H-M   'P 1'
#
loop_
_entity.id
_entity.type
_entity.pdbx_description
1 polymer ?
#
loop_
_entity_poly.entity_id
_entity_poly.type
_entity_poly.pdbx_seq_one_letter_code
_entity_poly.pdbx_strand_id
1 'polypeptide(L)'
;GCGEQMSYFNLRGRRFPLWTSEPGVGRDKTTYVTWRADVEDRAGGDYFNTYFPQPTYLSSRHYYLHVDSTAYADFDFRNPDFHELQIWEVPASIRIEAAPTFVELLRKESAFFGRQPELPDWIYNGLIIGVQGGNERSFGLMEKTLEHGIKVSGVWCQDWCGKRITSFGKRLQWDWRANEEMYPGLANEIEKLHQRGIKFLGYINPYLVNDGELYRQGKEADVFAKKADGSEYLVDFGEFDCAIPDLTD
;
A
#
# COMPACT_ATOMS: atom_id res chain seq x y z
N GLY A 1 1.98 16.90 -4.17
CA GLY A 1 1.62 17.15 -2.78
C GLY A 1 0.47 16.30 -2.28
N CYS A 2 0.14 16.40 -1.02
CA CYS A 2 -0.91 15.63 -0.34
C CYS A 2 -0.64 14.10 -0.29
N GLY A 3 0.64 13.70 -0.24
CA GLY A 3 1.06 12.30 -0.19
C GLY A 3 1.23 11.67 -1.57
N GLU A 4 0.98 10.38 -1.70
CA GLU A 4 1.02 9.64 -2.98
C GLU A 4 -0.18 9.98 -3.85
N GLN A 5 -0.34 11.24 -4.17
CA GLN A 5 -1.39 11.73 -5.02
C GLN A 5 -0.97 11.63 -6.50
N MET A 6 -1.55 10.69 -7.23
CA MET A 6 -1.15 10.32 -8.60
C MET A 6 -2.01 10.95 -9.69
N SER A 7 -3.12 11.61 -9.35
CA SER A 7 -4.08 12.10 -10.34
C SER A 7 -3.73 13.47 -10.90
N TYR A 8 -3.19 14.37 -10.09
CA TYR A 8 -2.91 15.74 -10.50
C TYR A 8 -1.57 16.25 -9.96
N PHE A 9 -0.70 16.68 -10.84
CA PHE A 9 0.53 17.36 -10.44
C PHE A 9 0.24 18.77 -9.90
N ASN A 10 -0.70 19.49 -10.50
CA ASN A 10 -1.17 20.79 -10.03
C ASN A 10 -2.46 20.63 -9.22
N LEU A 11 -2.41 20.96 -7.94
CA LEU A 11 -3.53 20.81 -7.02
C LEU A 11 -4.55 21.96 -7.08
N ARG A 12 -4.24 23.09 -7.76
CA ARG A 12 -5.16 24.25 -7.85
C ARG A 12 -6.51 23.88 -8.44
N GLY A 13 -7.55 24.52 -7.92
CA GLY A 13 -8.93 24.30 -8.33
C GLY A 13 -9.58 23.05 -7.75
N ARG A 14 -8.90 22.35 -6.80
CA ARG A 14 -9.38 21.09 -6.24
C ARG A 14 -9.32 21.09 -4.71
N ARG A 15 -10.07 20.16 -4.13
CA ARG A 15 -10.11 19.89 -2.72
C ARG A 15 -9.62 18.47 -2.47
N PHE A 16 -8.76 18.27 -1.49
CA PHE A 16 -8.15 17.00 -1.15
C PHE A 16 -8.48 16.62 0.30
N PRO A 17 -9.51 15.79 0.52
CA PRO A 17 -9.69 15.12 1.80
C PRO A 17 -8.55 14.13 2.00
N LEU A 18 -7.79 14.29 3.08
CA LEU A 18 -6.63 13.48 3.42
C LEU A 18 -7.07 12.36 4.36
N TRP A 19 -7.39 11.24 3.77
CA TRP A 19 -7.82 10.03 4.42
C TRP A 19 -7.24 8.82 3.70
N THR A 20 -6.68 7.87 4.45
CA THR A 20 -6.19 6.62 3.86
C THR A 20 -7.36 5.83 3.30
N SER A 21 -7.33 5.54 2.02
CA SER A 21 -8.39 4.82 1.34
C SER A 21 -7.87 4.03 0.14
N GLU A 22 -8.56 2.94 -0.18
CA GLU A 22 -8.32 2.20 -1.42
C GLU A 22 -8.52 3.13 -2.62
N PRO A 23 -7.56 3.21 -3.56
CA PRO A 23 -7.70 4.05 -4.75
C PRO A 23 -8.93 3.74 -5.60
N GLY A 24 -9.41 2.51 -5.58
CA GLY A 24 -10.58 2.08 -6.32
C GLY A 24 -10.37 2.02 -7.84
N VAL A 25 -11.46 1.79 -8.56
CA VAL A 25 -11.48 1.71 -10.01
C VAL A 25 -11.75 3.08 -10.61
N GLY A 26 -10.88 3.53 -11.50
CA GLY A 26 -10.92 4.90 -12.04
C GLY A 26 -10.49 5.93 -10.99
N ARG A 27 -10.37 7.19 -11.42
CA ARG A 27 -9.95 8.30 -10.56
C ARG A 27 -10.73 9.59 -10.85
N ASP A 28 -11.92 9.43 -11.41
CA ASP A 28 -12.80 10.55 -11.75
C ASP A 28 -14.25 10.07 -11.72
N LYS A 29 -14.99 10.52 -10.71
CA LYS A 29 -16.41 10.19 -10.50
C LYS A 29 -17.32 10.60 -11.67
N THR A 30 -16.86 11.45 -12.57
CA THR A 30 -17.62 11.85 -13.76
C THR A 30 -17.47 10.87 -14.92
N THR A 31 -16.51 9.93 -14.85
CA THR A 31 -16.29 8.94 -15.92
C THR A 31 -17.21 7.73 -15.77
N TYR A 32 -17.58 7.15 -16.91
CA TYR A 32 -18.40 5.93 -16.95
C TYR A 32 -17.74 4.75 -16.21
N VAL A 33 -16.42 4.62 -16.31
CA VAL A 33 -15.66 3.53 -15.66
C VAL A 33 -15.82 3.59 -14.14
N THR A 34 -15.62 4.77 -13.55
CA THR A 34 -15.77 4.96 -12.11
C THR A 34 -17.23 4.83 -11.67
N TRP A 35 -18.15 5.44 -12.41
CA TRP A 35 -19.59 5.33 -12.15
C TRP A 35 -20.05 3.86 -12.15
N ARG A 36 -19.65 3.09 -13.14
CA ARG A 36 -20.02 1.67 -13.26
C ARG A 36 -19.50 0.86 -12.06
N ALA A 37 -18.23 1.06 -11.69
CA ALA A 37 -17.64 0.39 -10.53
C ALA A 37 -18.33 0.78 -9.21
N ASP A 38 -18.78 2.03 -9.07
CA ASP A 38 -19.56 2.45 -7.89
C ASP A 38 -20.95 1.78 -7.84
N VAL A 39 -21.63 1.68 -8.96
CA VAL A 39 -23.00 1.12 -9.03
C VAL A 39 -23.00 -0.40 -8.85
N GLU A 40 -22.04 -1.09 -9.50
CA GLU A 40 -21.99 -2.54 -9.49
C GLU A 40 -21.35 -3.08 -8.19
N ASP A 41 -20.25 -2.48 -7.72
CA ASP A 41 -19.38 -3.07 -6.70
C ASP A 41 -19.06 -2.13 -5.53
N ARG A 42 -19.54 -0.88 -5.55
CA ARG A 42 -19.15 0.20 -4.61
C ARG A 42 -17.61 0.40 -4.56
N ALA A 43 -16.95 0.20 -5.69
CA ALA A 43 -15.50 0.15 -5.82
C ALA A 43 -14.91 1.30 -6.65
N GLY A 44 -15.70 2.32 -7.02
CA GLY A 44 -15.23 3.46 -7.78
C GLY A 44 -14.30 4.36 -6.96
N GLY A 45 -13.16 4.72 -7.54
CA GLY A 45 -12.20 5.65 -6.96
C GLY A 45 -12.50 7.12 -7.27
N ASP A 46 -11.81 8.02 -6.58
CA ASP A 46 -11.76 9.44 -6.91
C ASP A 46 -10.30 9.91 -6.97
N TYR A 47 -10.09 11.13 -7.49
CA TYR A 47 -8.76 11.67 -7.72
C TYR A 47 -7.93 11.82 -6.44
N PHE A 48 -8.55 11.93 -5.28
CA PHE A 48 -7.89 12.10 -3.98
C PHE A 48 -7.69 10.78 -3.22
N ASN A 49 -8.26 9.66 -3.69
CA ASN A 49 -8.07 8.38 -3.00
C ASN A 49 -6.61 7.92 -3.07
N THR A 50 -6.02 7.59 -1.94
CA THR A 50 -4.64 7.14 -1.82
C THR A 50 -4.43 6.32 -0.56
N TYR A 51 -3.49 5.36 -0.62
CA TYR A 51 -3.02 4.62 0.56
C TYR A 51 -2.16 5.46 1.50
N PHE A 52 -1.52 6.51 0.98
CA PHE A 52 -0.59 7.34 1.73
C PHE A 52 -0.92 8.83 1.56
N PRO A 53 -1.99 9.33 2.20
CA PRO A 53 -2.23 10.76 2.29
C PRO A 53 -1.20 11.40 3.21
N GLN A 54 -0.72 12.59 2.84
CA GLN A 54 0.21 13.35 3.68
C GLN A 54 -0.17 14.83 3.67
N PRO A 55 -0.29 15.49 4.85
CA PRO A 55 -0.69 16.88 4.93
C PRO A 55 0.48 17.83 4.60
N THR A 56 1.03 17.63 3.41
CA THR A 56 2.21 18.38 2.90
C THR A 56 1.98 18.76 1.45
N TYR A 57 2.31 19.99 1.08
CA TYR A 57 2.34 20.40 -0.33
C TYR A 57 3.47 21.39 -0.61
N LEU A 58 3.94 21.39 -1.86
CA LEU A 58 4.91 22.36 -2.39
C LEU A 58 4.19 23.37 -3.27
N SER A 59 4.59 24.63 -3.16
CA SER A 59 4.08 25.73 -3.96
C SER A 59 5.08 26.15 -5.06
N SER A 60 4.56 26.51 -6.23
CA SER A 60 5.36 27.16 -7.28
C SER A 60 5.98 28.51 -6.87
N ARG A 61 5.59 29.04 -5.71
CA ARG A 61 6.21 30.21 -5.06
C ARG A 61 7.41 29.84 -4.17
N HIS A 62 7.98 28.64 -4.34
CA HIS A 62 9.16 28.14 -3.65
C HIS A 62 9.01 28.06 -2.12
N TYR A 63 7.86 27.58 -1.63
CA TYR A 63 7.67 27.18 -0.25
C TYR A 63 6.99 25.82 -0.18
N TYR A 64 7.20 25.10 0.92
CA TYR A 64 6.33 23.98 1.29
C TYR A 64 5.60 24.29 2.59
N LEU A 65 4.46 23.65 2.77
CA LEU A 65 3.72 23.62 4.02
C LEU A 65 3.53 22.17 4.44
N HIS A 66 3.76 21.90 5.70
CA HIS A 66 3.48 20.63 6.37
C HIS A 66 2.71 20.86 7.66
N VAL A 67 1.69 20.05 7.89
CA VAL A 67 0.92 20.00 9.14
C VAL A 67 1.31 18.72 9.87
N ASP A 68 1.84 18.84 11.07
CA ASP A 68 2.23 17.72 11.92
C ASP A 68 1.01 17.20 12.70
N SER A 69 0.24 16.36 12.04
CA SER A 69 -0.98 15.73 12.53
C SER A 69 -1.26 14.44 11.77
N THR A 70 -1.80 13.44 12.44
CA THR A 70 -2.31 12.19 11.87
C THR A 70 -3.84 12.18 11.76
N ALA A 71 -4.51 13.21 12.21
CA ALA A 71 -5.95 13.34 12.11
C ALA A 71 -6.41 13.59 10.66
N TYR A 72 -7.68 13.33 10.41
CA TYR A 72 -8.29 13.73 9.16
C TYR A 72 -8.04 15.21 8.88
N ALA A 73 -7.62 15.51 7.67
CA ALA A 73 -7.45 16.87 7.19
C ALA A 73 -8.10 17.05 5.81
N ASP A 74 -8.42 18.28 5.49
CA ASP A 74 -9.01 18.65 4.22
C ASP A 74 -8.30 19.89 3.69
N PHE A 75 -7.66 19.76 2.53
CA PHE A 75 -6.90 20.83 1.91
C PHE A 75 -7.66 21.33 0.66
N ASP A 76 -8.20 22.53 0.75
CA ASP A 76 -8.98 23.16 -0.31
C ASP A 76 -8.16 24.24 -1.04
N PHE A 77 -7.84 23.97 -2.32
CA PHE A 77 -7.11 24.86 -3.20
C PHE A 77 -7.99 25.46 -4.31
N ARG A 78 -9.32 25.42 -4.15
CA ARG A 78 -10.27 25.93 -5.16
C ARG A 78 -10.29 27.44 -5.24
N ASN A 79 -10.06 28.12 -4.12
CA ASN A 79 -10.00 29.60 -4.13
C ASN A 79 -8.67 30.05 -4.75
N PRO A 80 -8.67 31.04 -5.66
CA PRO A 80 -7.45 31.57 -6.27
C PRO A 80 -6.57 32.38 -5.31
N ASP A 81 -7.14 32.97 -4.26
CA ASP A 81 -6.49 33.96 -3.42
C ASP A 81 -6.00 33.39 -2.08
N PHE A 82 -6.59 32.30 -1.60
CA PHE A 82 -6.19 31.63 -0.36
C PHE A 82 -6.36 30.11 -0.42
N HIS A 83 -5.70 29.41 0.47
CA HIS A 83 -5.90 27.98 0.73
C HIS A 83 -6.63 27.82 2.07
N GLU A 84 -7.62 26.93 2.12
CA GLU A 84 -8.29 26.56 3.34
C GLU A 84 -7.83 25.16 3.78
N LEU A 85 -7.33 25.07 5.02
CA LEU A 85 -6.84 23.82 5.60
C LEU A 85 -7.68 23.55 6.87
N GLN A 86 -8.51 22.52 6.82
CA GLN A 86 -9.30 22.05 7.96
C GLN A 86 -8.63 20.79 8.53
N ILE A 87 -8.40 20.78 9.82
CA ILE A 87 -7.79 19.67 10.55
C ILE A 87 -8.69 19.33 11.73
N TRP A 88 -8.96 18.05 11.97
CA TRP A 88 -9.90 17.61 13.00
C TRP A 88 -9.29 17.52 14.40
N GLU A 89 -8.07 17.95 14.55
CA GLU A 89 -7.41 18.15 15.86
C GLU A 89 -6.52 19.38 15.80
N VAL A 90 -6.01 19.81 16.96
CA VAL A 90 -4.97 20.83 17.02
C VAL A 90 -3.65 20.17 16.64
N PRO A 91 -3.01 20.55 15.51
CA PRO A 91 -1.76 19.92 15.09
C PRO A 91 -0.61 20.24 16.06
N ALA A 92 0.33 19.33 16.19
CA ALA A 92 1.52 19.55 17.02
C ALA A 92 2.34 20.75 16.51
N SER A 93 2.43 20.90 15.18
CA SER A 93 3.04 22.07 14.54
C SER A 93 2.52 22.28 13.11
N ILE A 94 2.68 23.50 12.61
CA ILE A 94 2.54 23.81 11.19
C ILE A 94 3.88 24.40 10.74
N ARG A 95 4.52 23.72 9.79
CA ARG A 95 5.80 24.13 9.24
C ARG A 95 5.61 24.77 7.88
N ILE A 96 6.15 25.98 7.72
CA ILE A 96 6.23 26.66 6.42
C ILE A 96 7.70 27.05 6.21
N GLU A 97 8.29 26.58 5.13
CA GLU A 97 9.65 26.97 4.76
C GLU A 97 9.70 27.41 3.30
N ALA A 98 10.49 28.44 3.04
CA ALA A 98 10.74 28.96 1.70
C ALA A 98 12.23 28.90 1.34
N ALA A 99 12.50 28.90 0.05
CA ALA A 99 13.85 28.95 -0.49
C ALA A 99 13.88 29.70 -1.84
N PRO A 100 15.03 30.23 -2.27
CA PRO A 100 15.16 30.89 -3.57
C PRO A 100 14.88 29.97 -4.76
N THR A 101 15.19 28.67 -4.62
CA THR A 101 15.03 27.69 -5.69
C THR A 101 14.34 26.41 -5.18
N PHE A 102 13.74 25.63 -6.09
CA PHE A 102 13.17 24.33 -5.75
C PHE A 102 14.20 23.34 -5.21
N VAL A 103 15.44 23.38 -5.71
CA VAL A 103 16.50 22.49 -5.24
C VAL A 103 16.82 22.75 -3.76
N GLU A 104 16.91 24.02 -3.37
CA GLU A 104 17.14 24.40 -1.98
C GLU A 104 15.92 24.11 -1.10
N LEU A 105 14.71 24.30 -1.64
CA LEU A 105 13.49 23.94 -0.94
C LEU A 105 13.42 22.44 -0.64
N LEU A 106 13.71 21.59 -1.64
CA LEU A 106 13.73 20.14 -1.47
C LEU A 106 14.85 19.68 -0.52
N ARG A 107 15.99 20.40 -0.47
CA ARG A 107 17.01 20.12 0.55
C ARG A 107 16.51 20.37 1.96
N LYS A 108 15.76 21.46 2.18
CA LYS A 108 15.15 21.76 3.49
C LYS A 108 14.09 20.73 3.86
N GLU A 109 13.23 20.38 2.92
CA GLU A 109 12.20 19.35 3.11
C GLU A 109 12.84 17.99 3.45
N SER A 110 13.85 17.56 2.68
CA SER A 110 14.58 16.32 2.92
C SER A 110 15.39 16.35 4.24
N ALA A 111 15.86 17.51 4.68
CA ALA A 111 16.51 17.64 5.97
C ALA A 111 15.54 17.46 7.14
N PHE A 112 14.27 17.84 6.95
CA PHE A 112 13.22 17.67 7.94
C PHE A 112 12.66 16.24 7.97
N PHE A 113 12.25 15.70 6.81
CA PHE A 113 11.65 14.36 6.73
C PHE A 113 12.68 13.22 6.71
N GLY A 114 13.94 13.54 6.46
CA GLY A 114 14.95 12.54 6.15
C GLY A 114 14.97 12.18 4.66
N ARG A 115 15.91 11.33 4.30
CA ARG A 115 16.05 10.78 2.96
C ARG A 115 15.78 9.29 2.98
N GLN A 116 15.25 8.78 1.89
CA GLN A 116 15.17 7.34 1.67
C GLN A 116 16.58 6.73 1.78
N PRO A 117 16.76 5.63 2.52
CA PRO A 117 18.00 4.89 2.50
C PRO A 117 18.30 4.37 1.10
N GLU A 118 19.58 4.13 0.81
CA GLU A 118 19.93 3.46 -0.44
C GLU A 118 19.27 2.09 -0.52
N LEU A 119 18.73 1.78 -1.69
CA LEU A 119 18.19 0.46 -1.95
C LEU A 119 19.32 -0.56 -2.06
N PRO A 120 19.12 -1.81 -1.63
CA PRO A 120 20.12 -2.86 -1.79
C PRO A 120 20.47 -3.08 -3.27
N ASP A 121 21.74 -3.32 -3.58
CA ASP A 121 22.27 -3.46 -4.95
C ASP A 121 21.49 -4.48 -5.79
N TRP A 122 20.99 -5.54 -5.18
CA TRP A 122 20.27 -6.58 -5.92
C TRP A 122 19.02 -6.06 -6.64
N ILE A 123 18.40 -4.97 -6.17
CA ILE A 123 17.23 -4.35 -6.82
C ILE A 123 17.57 -3.80 -8.21
N TYR A 124 18.81 -3.37 -8.40
CA TYR A 124 19.29 -2.79 -9.67
C TYR A 124 19.83 -3.86 -10.65
N ASN A 125 19.96 -5.12 -10.20
CA ASN A 125 20.64 -6.16 -10.98
C ASN A 125 19.74 -6.91 -11.96
N GLY A 126 18.42 -6.68 -11.93
CA GLY A 126 17.48 -7.37 -12.81
C GLY A 126 16.03 -7.02 -12.51
N LEU A 127 15.11 -7.70 -13.16
CA LEU A 127 13.67 -7.55 -12.92
C LEU A 127 13.25 -8.23 -11.61
N ILE A 128 12.30 -7.65 -10.93
CA ILE A 128 11.47 -8.32 -9.92
C ILE A 128 10.18 -8.74 -10.63
N ILE A 129 9.93 -10.04 -10.74
CA ILE A 129 8.78 -10.57 -11.48
C ILE A 129 7.64 -10.87 -10.51
N GLY A 130 6.47 -10.27 -10.74
CA GLY A 130 5.24 -10.62 -10.03
C GLY A 130 4.65 -11.93 -10.54
N VAL A 131 4.44 -12.91 -9.65
CA VAL A 131 3.97 -14.25 -10.01
C VAL A 131 2.81 -14.72 -9.15
N GLN A 132 2.00 -15.62 -9.73
CA GLN A 132 0.89 -16.30 -9.07
C GLN A 132 0.61 -17.62 -9.77
N GLY A 133 0.00 -18.59 -9.07
CA GLY A 133 -0.58 -19.78 -9.67
C GLY A 133 0.17 -21.06 -9.41
N GLY A 134 0.95 -21.15 -8.35
CA GLY A 134 1.68 -22.34 -7.93
C GLY A 134 3.10 -22.42 -8.52
N ASN A 135 3.86 -23.43 -8.06
CA ASN A 135 5.28 -23.59 -8.39
C ASN A 135 5.55 -23.59 -9.90
N GLU A 136 4.85 -24.46 -10.64
CA GLU A 136 5.10 -24.63 -12.08
C GLU A 136 4.94 -23.32 -12.84
N ARG A 137 3.83 -22.62 -12.63
CA ARG A 137 3.56 -21.36 -13.33
C ARG A 137 4.49 -20.24 -12.89
N SER A 138 4.70 -20.10 -11.59
CA SER A 138 5.46 -19.00 -11.01
C SER A 138 6.94 -19.08 -11.36
N PHE A 139 7.55 -20.22 -11.12
CA PHE A 139 8.98 -20.40 -11.41
C PHE A 139 9.22 -20.66 -12.90
N GLY A 140 8.26 -21.29 -13.62
CA GLY A 140 8.33 -21.41 -15.06
C GLY A 140 8.33 -20.06 -15.80
N LEU A 141 7.57 -19.07 -15.32
CA LEU A 141 7.64 -17.70 -15.88
C LEU A 141 9.02 -17.07 -15.66
N MET A 142 9.59 -17.26 -14.49
CA MET A 142 10.95 -16.79 -14.19
C MET A 142 11.99 -17.42 -15.10
N GLU A 143 11.97 -18.76 -15.25
CA GLU A 143 12.92 -19.48 -16.13
C GLU A 143 12.78 -19.01 -17.57
N LYS A 144 11.57 -18.90 -18.08
CA LYS A 144 11.31 -18.37 -19.41
C LYS A 144 11.86 -16.95 -19.60
N THR A 145 11.79 -16.11 -18.58
CA THR A 145 12.36 -14.76 -18.63
C THR A 145 13.88 -14.79 -18.75
N LEU A 146 14.52 -15.68 -17.99
CA LEU A 146 15.98 -15.89 -18.04
C LEU A 146 16.43 -16.46 -19.39
N GLU A 147 15.68 -17.41 -19.97
CA GLU A 147 15.95 -17.98 -21.30
C GLU A 147 15.95 -16.93 -22.42
N HIS A 148 15.17 -15.85 -22.25
CA HIS A 148 15.19 -14.70 -23.15
C HIS A 148 16.32 -13.71 -22.89
N GLY A 149 17.29 -14.05 -22.04
CA GLY A 149 18.44 -13.20 -21.72
C GLY A 149 18.11 -12.01 -20.80
N ILE A 150 16.94 -12.00 -20.19
CA ILE A 150 16.53 -10.95 -19.25
C ILE A 150 16.95 -11.35 -17.85
N LYS A 151 17.74 -10.52 -17.18
CA LYS A 151 18.15 -10.74 -15.79
C LYS A 151 16.97 -10.62 -14.83
N VAL A 152 16.87 -11.57 -13.91
CA VAL A 152 15.89 -11.58 -12.82
C VAL A 152 16.63 -11.44 -11.49
N SER A 153 16.28 -10.49 -10.69
CA SER A 153 16.84 -10.26 -9.34
C SER A 153 15.90 -10.69 -8.23
N GLY A 154 14.62 -10.80 -8.49
CA GLY A 154 13.65 -11.23 -7.52
C GLY A 154 12.37 -11.81 -8.13
N VAL A 155 11.70 -12.65 -7.35
CA VAL A 155 10.36 -13.17 -7.62
C VAL A 155 9.44 -12.68 -6.51
N TRP A 156 8.43 -11.90 -6.85
CA TRP A 156 7.39 -11.46 -5.93
C TRP A 156 6.16 -12.36 -6.07
N CYS A 157 5.98 -13.26 -5.11
CA CYS A 157 4.89 -14.21 -5.10
C CYS A 157 3.73 -13.69 -4.24
N GLN A 158 2.60 -13.44 -4.88
CA GLN A 158 1.44 -12.88 -4.21
C GLN A 158 0.61 -13.94 -3.48
N ASP A 159 0.46 -15.13 -4.04
CA ASP A 159 -0.42 -16.20 -3.55
C ASP A 159 0.31 -17.39 -2.92
N TRP A 160 1.49 -17.14 -2.36
CA TRP A 160 2.31 -18.18 -1.72
C TRP A 160 1.62 -18.88 -0.54
N CYS A 161 0.70 -18.18 0.12
CA CYS A 161 -0.13 -18.71 1.20
C CYS A 161 -1.46 -19.34 0.72
N GLY A 162 -1.66 -19.43 -0.61
CA GLY A 162 -2.86 -20.04 -1.18
C GLY A 162 -3.95 -19.06 -1.56
N LYS A 163 -5.04 -19.64 -2.05
CA LYS A 163 -6.25 -18.93 -2.48
C LYS A 163 -7.50 -19.59 -1.90
N ARG A 164 -8.51 -18.77 -1.65
CA ARG A 164 -9.89 -19.21 -1.38
C ARG A 164 -10.81 -18.82 -2.52
N ILE A 165 -11.86 -19.59 -2.71
CA ILE A 165 -12.91 -19.28 -3.68
C ILE A 165 -14.04 -18.59 -2.95
N THR A 166 -14.44 -17.42 -3.45
CA THR A 166 -15.58 -16.65 -2.97
C THR A 166 -16.56 -16.41 -4.12
N SER A 167 -17.76 -15.89 -3.84
CA SER A 167 -18.71 -15.47 -4.88
C SER A 167 -18.15 -14.37 -5.79
N PHE A 168 -17.17 -13.59 -5.29
CA PHE A 168 -16.44 -12.57 -6.05
C PHE A 168 -15.18 -13.12 -6.75
N GLY A 169 -15.03 -14.43 -6.86
CA GLY A 169 -13.92 -15.10 -7.50
C GLY A 169 -12.82 -15.55 -6.54
N LYS A 170 -11.60 -15.73 -7.07
CA LYS A 170 -10.46 -16.19 -6.28
C LYS A 170 -9.87 -15.04 -5.48
N ARG A 171 -9.78 -15.21 -4.16
CA ARG A 171 -9.13 -14.30 -3.22
C ARG A 171 -7.88 -14.95 -2.64
N LEU A 172 -6.95 -14.15 -2.12
CA LEU A 172 -5.79 -14.66 -1.40
C LEU A 172 -6.23 -15.25 -0.06
N GLN A 173 -5.55 -16.32 0.34
CA GLN A 173 -5.69 -16.91 1.66
C GLN A 173 -4.69 -16.24 2.60
N TRP A 174 -5.13 -15.31 3.43
CA TRP A 174 -4.24 -14.58 4.34
C TRP A 174 -4.00 -15.35 5.65
N ASP A 175 -3.51 -16.58 5.53
CA ASP A 175 -3.10 -17.44 6.65
C ASP A 175 -1.57 -17.38 6.92
N TRP A 176 -0.83 -16.70 6.05
CA TRP A 176 0.62 -16.45 6.11
C TRP A 176 1.47 -17.69 6.39
N ARG A 177 1.02 -18.82 5.88
CA ARG A 177 1.74 -20.09 5.82
C ARG A 177 1.88 -20.54 4.39
N ALA A 178 3.01 -21.18 4.07
CA ALA A 178 3.20 -21.75 2.73
C ALA A 178 2.09 -22.76 2.43
N ASN A 179 1.43 -22.58 1.28
CA ASN A 179 0.41 -23.51 0.83
C ASN A 179 1.08 -24.66 0.08
N GLU A 180 1.17 -25.84 0.71
CA GLU A 180 1.85 -27.01 0.16
C GLU A 180 1.15 -27.64 -1.05
N GLU A 181 -0.13 -27.36 -1.29
CA GLU A 181 -0.84 -27.79 -2.49
C GLU A 181 -0.43 -26.97 -3.71
N MET A 182 -0.36 -25.64 -3.58
CA MET A 182 0.02 -24.74 -4.66
C MET A 182 1.54 -24.61 -4.82
N TYR A 183 2.25 -24.60 -3.70
CA TYR A 183 3.70 -24.38 -3.63
C TYR A 183 4.38 -25.49 -2.81
N PRO A 184 4.32 -26.76 -3.28
CA PRO A 184 4.95 -27.88 -2.57
C PRO A 184 6.45 -27.64 -2.41
N GLY A 185 6.93 -27.76 -1.17
CA GLY A 185 8.34 -27.59 -0.84
C GLY A 185 8.89 -26.18 -1.11
N LEU A 186 8.08 -25.13 -0.94
CA LEU A 186 8.45 -23.73 -1.22
C LEU A 186 9.78 -23.31 -0.60
N ALA A 187 10.08 -23.76 0.62
CA ALA A 187 11.35 -23.46 1.29
C ALA A 187 12.57 -23.91 0.46
N ASN A 188 12.50 -25.10 -0.15
CA ASN A 188 13.57 -25.62 -1.01
C ASN A 188 13.68 -24.82 -2.31
N GLU A 189 12.57 -24.39 -2.89
CA GLU A 189 12.57 -23.52 -4.08
C GLU A 189 13.19 -22.16 -3.77
N ILE A 190 12.89 -21.58 -2.62
CA ILE A 190 13.50 -20.31 -2.16
C ILE A 190 15.01 -20.47 -1.99
N GLU A 191 15.48 -21.58 -1.44
CA GLU A 191 16.91 -21.85 -1.30
C GLU A 191 17.60 -21.94 -2.68
N LYS A 192 17.01 -22.63 -3.66
CA LYS A 192 17.52 -22.66 -5.03
C LYS A 192 17.59 -21.27 -5.67
N LEU A 193 16.61 -20.42 -5.43
CA LEU A 193 16.63 -19.03 -5.90
C LEU A 193 17.79 -18.26 -5.28
N HIS A 194 17.97 -18.38 -3.96
CA HIS A 194 19.04 -17.71 -3.23
C HIS A 194 20.44 -18.12 -3.72
N GLN A 195 20.64 -19.40 -4.03
CA GLN A 195 21.90 -19.91 -4.63
C GLN A 195 22.19 -19.28 -5.99
N ARG A 196 21.17 -18.83 -6.70
CA ARG A 196 21.26 -18.12 -7.99
C ARG A 196 21.33 -16.59 -7.83
N GLY A 197 21.34 -16.07 -6.60
CA GLY A 197 21.30 -14.63 -6.33
C GLY A 197 19.93 -13.98 -6.53
N ILE A 198 18.86 -14.77 -6.71
CA ILE A 198 17.49 -14.28 -6.91
C ILE A 198 16.77 -14.26 -5.57
N LYS A 199 16.13 -13.13 -5.24
CA LYS A 199 15.38 -12.98 -3.99
C LYS A 199 13.94 -13.47 -4.15
N PHE A 200 13.40 -14.07 -3.08
CA PHE A 200 11.98 -14.36 -3.00
C PHE A 200 11.30 -13.33 -2.09
N LEU A 201 10.24 -12.71 -2.59
CA LEU A 201 9.43 -11.73 -1.87
C LEU A 201 8.01 -12.29 -1.75
N GLY A 202 7.63 -12.67 -0.53
CA GLY A 202 6.25 -13.05 -0.22
C GLY A 202 5.39 -11.81 0.03
N TYR A 203 4.23 -11.74 -0.63
CA TYR A 203 3.24 -10.71 -0.30
C TYR A 203 2.71 -10.92 1.12
N ILE A 204 2.58 -9.86 1.87
CA ILE A 204 1.96 -9.84 3.20
C ILE A 204 1.20 -8.53 3.40
N ASN A 205 0.15 -8.58 4.20
CA ASN A 205 -0.59 -7.44 4.72
C ASN A 205 -0.94 -7.68 6.21
N PRO A 206 -1.52 -6.73 6.94
CA PRO A 206 -1.81 -6.89 8.36
C PRO A 206 -3.05 -7.76 8.66
N TYR A 207 -3.71 -8.30 7.64
CA TYR A 207 -4.92 -9.11 7.85
C TYR A 207 -4.57 -10.59 8.01
N LEU A 208 -5.20 -11.23 8.97
CA LEU A 208 -5.07 -12.66 9.22
C LEU A 208 -6.46 -13.28 9.25
N VAL A 209 -6.72 -14.25 8.36
CA VAL A 209 -8.05 -14.90 8.28
C VAL A 209 -8.37 -15.63 9.60
N ASN A 210 -9.60 -15.49 10.08
CA ASN A 210 -10.02 -16.02 11.38
C ASN A 210 -10.27 -17.55 11.39
N ASP A 211 -10.18 -18.20 10.24
CA ASP A 211 -10.28 -19.65 10.09
C ASP A 211 -8.90 -20.36 9.97
N GLY A 212 -7.80 -19.60 10.00
CA GLY A 212 -6.44 -20.08 9.84
C GLY A 212 -5.76 -20.55 11.13
N GLU A 213 -4.63 -21.25 10.97
CA GLU A 213 -3.84 -21.76 12.11
C GLU A 213 -3.12 -20.65 12.87
N LEU A 214 -2.51 -19.69 12.17
CA LEU A 214 -1.83 -18.56 12.80
C LEU A 214 -2.81 -17.68 13.58
N TYR A 215 -4.06 -17.57 13.11
CA TYR A 215 -5.09 -16.88 13.86
C TYR A 215 -5.36 -17.57 15.21
N ARG A 216 -5.47 -18.91 15.23
CA ARG A 216 -5.68 -19.65 16.49
C ARG A 216 -4.54 -19.41 17.48
N GLN A 217 -3.30 -19.48 16.98
CA GLN A 217 -2.10 -19.21 17.80
C GLN A 217 -2.07 -17.75 18.29
N GLY A 218 -2.36 -16.77 17.42
CA GLY A 218 -2.42 -15.36 17.78
C GLY A 218 -3.53 -15.04 18.79
N LYS A 219 -4.66 -15.74 18.69
CA LYS A 219 -5.76 -15.62 19.66
C LYS A 219 -5.38 -16.16 21.03
N GLU A 220 -4.69 -17.29 21.09
CA GLU A 220 -4.15 -17.84 22.34
C GLU A 220 -3.10 -16.92 22.97
N ALA A 221 -2.30 -16.25 22.16
CA ALA A 221 -1.28 -15.29 22.58
C ALA A 221 -1.84 -13.88 22.86
N ASP A 222 -3.13 -13.65 22.58
CA ASP A 222 -3.84 -12.37 22.78
C ASP A 222 -3.23 -11.17 22.04
N VAL A 223 -2.75 -11.40 20.80
CA VAL A 223 -2.02 -10.39 20.00
C VAL A 223 -2.87 -9.60 19.00
N PHE A 224 -4.19 -9.72 19.05
CA PHE A 224 -5.07 -9.04 18.08
C PHE A 224 -5.69 -7.76 18.64
N ALA A 225 -5.89 -6.79 17.75
CA ALA A 225 -6.61 -5.56 18.05
C ALA A 225 -8.01 -5.84 18.62
N LYS A 226 -8.42 -5.06 19.62
CA LYS A 226 -9.69 -5.20 20.32
C LYS A 226 -10.56 -3.96 20.16
N LYS A 227 -11.86 -4.17 20.25
CA LYS A 227 -12.83 -3.08 20.37
C LYS A 227 -12.78 -2.50 21.79
N ALA A 228 -13.43 -1.34 21.97
CA ALA A 228 -13.51 -0.67 23.28
C ALA A 228 -14.15 -1.51 24.38
N ASP A 229 -15.00 -2.48 24.03
CA ASP A 229 -15.63 -3.44 24.96
C ASP A 229 -14.76 -4.65 25.27
N GLY A 230 -13.54 -4.70 24.74
CA GLY A 230 -12.59 -5.81 24.90
C GLY A 230 -12.83 -6.99 23.99
N SER A 231 -13.87 -6.96 23.13
CA SER A 231 -14.08 -7.99 22.13
C SER A 231 -13.09 -7.83 20.96
N GLU A 232 -12.83 -8.92 20.27
CA GLU A 232 -11.93 -8.95 19.11
C GLU A 232 -12.43 -8.03 17.98
N TYR A 233 -11.52 -7.25 17.40
CA TYR A 233 -11.81 -6.45 16.22
C TYR A 233 -11.59 -7.25 14.95
N LEU A 234 -12.69 -7.60 14.26
CA LEU A 234 -12.67 -8.29 12.99
C LEU A 234 -13.06 -7.35 11.85
N VAL A 235 -12.38 -7.47 10.73
CA VAL A 235 -12.69 -6.79 9.48
C VAL A 235 -13.42 -7.77 8.57
N ASP A 236 -14.64 -7.40 8.19
CA ASP A 236 -15.49 -8.16 7.29
C ASP A 236 -15.08 -7.93 5.81
N PHE A 237 -14.75 -9.01 5.11
CA PHE A 237 -14.46 -9.04 3.68
C PHE A 237 -15.60 -9.65 2.85
N GLY A 238 -16.79 -9.74 3.42
CA GLY A 238 -18.02 -10.22 2.81
C GLY A 238 -18.28 -11.71 3.07
N GLU A 239 -17.36 -12.59 2.73
CA GLU A 239 -17.52 -14.05 2.92
C GLU A 239 -16.52 -14.63 3.93
N PHE A 240 -15.68 -13.80 4.48
CA PHE A 240 -14.70 -14.18 5.52
C PHE A 240 -14.29 -12.95 6.32
N ASP A 241 -13.89 -13.19 7.54
CA ASP A 241 -13.40 -12.16 8.43
C ASP A 241 -11.90 -12.29 8.65
N CYS A 242 -11.25 -11.16 8.91
CA CYS A 242 -9.85 -11.11 9.29
C CYS A 242 -9.65 -10.37 10.61
N ALA A 243 -8.78 -10.89 11.46
CA ALA A 243 -8.21 -10.15 12.57
C ALA A 243 -7.03 -9.28 12.11
N ILE A 244 -6.71 -8.26 12.88
CA ILE A 244 -5.55 -7.41 12.68
C ILE A 244 -4.66 -7.58 13.92
N PRO A 245 -3.37 -7.95 13.77
CA PRO A 245 -2.42 -7.93 14.88
C PRO A 245 -2.31 -6.52 15.49
N ASP A 246 -2.29 -6.44 16.80
CA ASP A 246 -1.96 -5.21 17.49
C ASP A 246 -0.45 -4.98 17.42
N LEU A 247 -0.04 -3.97 16.67
CA LEU A 247 1.37 -3.62 16.48
C LEU A 247 1.86 -2.57 17.48
N THR A 248 1.04 -2.25 18.49
CA THR A 248 1.38 -1.27 19.53
C THR A 248 1.89 -1.91 20.81
N ASP A 249 1.79 -3.23 20.94
CA ASP A 249 2.29 -4.03 22.07
C ASP A 249 3.74 -4.48 21.87
#